data_149776753cf2545d2acebd3f81bbba1f
#
_entry.id   149776753cf2545d2acebd3f81bbba1f
#
_cell.length_a   1.000
_cell.length_b   1.000
_cell.length_c   1.000
_cell.angle_alpha   90.00
_cell.angle_beta   90.00
_cell.angle_gamma   90.00
#
_symmetry.space_group_name_H-M   'P 1'
#
loop_
_entity.id
_entity.type
_entity.pdbx_description
1 polymer ?
#
loop_
_entity_poly.entity_id
_entity_poly.type
_entity_poly.pdbx_seq_one_letter_code
_entity_poly.pdbx_strand_id
1 'polypeptide(L)'
;GQIGEAINEFSSDETMSGNSNTACPTEFAVRGFLQRGRMGVEAMVPPKGTTAQRPVSPIQGALRFNTDLGSFEGYSGTAWVPIGGLQNVDVTTTYTAAAYQTLWCDTTGGGYTVTLPPTPNKGDVVRILDVGKSFDSNTLTVGRNGKRIMGDAADLTVTTEGAAFDLIFYNDTYGWRIFSV
;
A
#
# COMPACT_ATOMS: atom_id res chain seq x y z
N GLY A 1 -40.92 -20.94 16.36
CA GLY A 1 -40.30 -20.27 15.24
C GLY A 1 -40.72 -18.81 15.27
N GLN A 2 -39.80 -17.88 15.23
CA GLN A 2 -40.13 -16.47 15.00
C GLN A 2 -40.67 -16.35 13.59
N ILE A 3 -41.92 -15.95 13.48
CA ILE A 3 -42.52 -15.56 12.21
C ILE A 3 -41.97 -14.15 11.95
N GLY A 4 -41.10 -13.99 10.92
CA GLY A 4 -40.68 -12.68 10.46
C GLY A 4 -41.84 -11.82 10.00
N GLU A 5 -41.67 -10.50 9.97
CA GLU A 5 -42.70 -9.62 9.37
C GLU A 5 -42.98 -10.02 7.95
N ALA A 6 -44.28 -10.03 7.58
CA ALA A 6 -44.67 -10.36 6.21
C ALA A 6 -44.23 -9.27 5.24
N ILE A 7 -43.68 -9.66 4.10
CA ILE A 7 -43.44 -8.74 2.99
C ILE A 7 -44.80 -8.30 2.45
N ASN A 8 -45.05 -7.00 2.45
CA ASN A 8 -46.31 -6.41 2.05
C ASN A 8 -46.25 -5.62 0.72
N GLU A 9 -45.04 -5.39 0.19
CA GLU A 9 -44.87 -4.69 -1.09
C GLU A 9 -43.60 -5.10 -1.83
N PHE A 10 -43.58 -4.85 -3.13
CA PHE A 10 -42.38 -4.88 -3.95
C PHE A 10 -41.93 -3.46 -4.26
N SER A 11 -40.79 -3.02 -3.74
CA SER A 11 -40.29 -1.68 -3.94
C SER A 11 -39.50 -1.54 -5.24
N SER A 12 -39.83 -0.50 -6.01
CA SER A 12 -39.05 -0.07 -7.18
C SER A 12 -38.09 1.11 -6.87
N ASP A 13 -37.95 1.47 -5.58
CA ASP A 13 -37.04 2.54 -5.15
C ASP A 13 -35.58 2.16 -5.39
N GLU A 14 -35.00 2.69 -6.44
CA GLU A 14 -33.57 2.49 -6.79
C GLU A 14 -32.60 3.14 -5.78
N THR A 15 -33.08 4.00 -4.89
CA THR A 15 -32.25 4.63 -3.86
C THR A 15 -32.13 3.76 -2.62
N MET A 16 -33.05 2.81 -2.43
CA MET A 16 -33.21 2.02 -1.21
C MET A 16 -33.27 2.86 0.07
N SER A 17 -33.75 4.12 -0.05
CA SER A 17 -33.78 5.09 1.05
C SER A 17 -34.83 4.79 2.11
N GLY A 18 -35.82 3.98 1.77
CA GLY A 18 -36.95 3.65 2.64
C GLY A 18 -36.59 2.75 3.83
N ASN A 19 -35.45 2.05 3.81
CA ASN A 19 -34.97 1.16 4.88
C ASN A 19 -36.07 0.28 5.49
N SER A 20 -36.95 -0.27 4.63
CA SER A 20 -38.12 -1.04 5.05
C SER A 20 -37.78 -2.52 5.32
N ASN A 21 -38.30 -3.09 6.40
CA ASN A 21 -38.20 -4.52 6.69
C ASN A 21 -39.29 -5.33 6.01
N THR A 22 -40.31 -4.68 5.43
CA THR A 22 -41.50 -5.32 4.85
C THR A 22 -41.57 -5.18 3.34
N ALA A 23 -40.67 -4.42 2.73
CA ALA A 23 -40.55 -4.25 1.29
C ALA A 23 -39.47 -5.17 0.71
N CYS A 24 -39.80 -5.88 -0.35
CA CYS A 24 -38.81 -6.63 -1.14
C CYS A 24 -38.40 -5.77 -2.34
N PRO A 25 -37.12 -5.45 -2.53
CA PRO A 25 -36.69 -4.69 -3.68
C PRO A 25 -36.86 -5.51 -4.97
N THR A 26 -37.36 -4.87 -6.02
CA THR A 26 -37.44 -5.49 -7.35
C THR A 26 -36.03 -5.62 -7.95
N GLU A 27 -35.88 -6.51 -8.94
CA GLU A 27 -34.64 -6.61 -9.73
C GLU A 27 -34.24 -5.25 -10.33
N PHE A 28 -35.21 -4.45 -10.74
CA PHE A 28 -34.99 -3.08 -11.25
C PHE A 28 -34.43 -2.18 -10.20
N ALA A 29 -34.96 -2.16 -8.96
CA ALA A 29 -34.45 -1.37 -7.85
C ALA A 29 -33.02 -1.77 -7.48
N VAL A 30 -32.73 -3.08 -7.37
CA VAL A 30 -31.39 -3.59 -7.07
C VAL A 30 -30.40 -3.21 -8.16
N ARG A 31 -30.78 -3.36 -9.43
CA ARG A 31 -29.93 -2.96 -10.57
C ARG A 31 -29.66 -1.47 -10.56
N GLY A 32 -30.67 -0.62 -10.34
CA GLY A 32 -30.54 0.83 -10.26
C GLY A 32 -29.61 1.26 -9.13
N PHE A 33 -29.78 0.69 -7.94
CA PHE A 33 -28.89 0.94 -6.81
C PHE A 33 -27.42 0.59 -7.11
N LEU A 34 -27.16 -0.58 -7.68
CA LEU A 34 -25.80 -1.02 -8.06
C LEU A 34 -25.21 -0.17 -9.18
N GLN A 35 -26.03 0.29 -10.15
CA GLN A 35 -25.55 1.13 -11.26
C GLN A 35 -25.23 2.55 -10.83
N ARG A 36 -25.96 3.13 -9.87
CA ARG A 36 -25.65 4.48 -9.34
C ARG A 36 -24.27 4.56 -8.74
N GLY A 37 -23.84 3.53 -8.01
CA GLY A 37 -22.48 3.45 -7.49
C GLY A 37 -21.41 3.29 -8.57
N ARG A 38 -21.78 3.00 -9.82
CA ARG A 38 -20.85 2.77 -10.95
C ARG A 38 -20.84 3.86 -12.00
N MET A 39 -21.90 4.67 -12.12
CA MET A 39 -22.09 5.61 -13.24
C MET A 39 -22.44 7.04 -12.80
N GLY A 40 -22.56 7.31 -11.50
CA GLY A 40 -22.84 8.65 -10.98
C GLY A 40 -21.57 9.51 -10.80
N VAL A 41 -21.77 10.80 -10.55
CA VAL A 41 -20.71 11.72 -10.13
C VAL A 41 -20.27 11.48 -8.67
N GLU A 42 -20.98 10.61 -7.97
CA GLU A 42 -20.67 10.24 -6.60
C GLU A 42 -19.55 9.21 -6.56
N ALA A 43 -18.63 9.38 -5.60
CA ALA A 43 -17.52 8.45 -5.43
C ALA A 43 -17.98 7.12 -4.81
N MET A 44 -17.48 6.00 -5.33
CA MET A 44 -17.58 4.72 -4.64
C MET A 44 -16.63 4.75 -3.43
N VAL A 45 -17.14 4.47 -2.23
CA VAL A 45 -16.32 4.31 -1.02
C VAL A 45 -15.98 2.83 -0.86
N PRO A 46 -14.74 2.40 -1.15
CA PRO A 46 -14.33 1.02 -0.96
C PRO A 46 -14.18 0.69 0.53
N PRO A 47 -14.12 -0.59 0.90
CA PRO A 47 -13.74 -1.01 2.24
C PRO A 47 -12.42 -0.35 2.66
N LYS A 48 -12.35 0.12 3.92
CA LYS A 48 -11.15 0.79 4.46
C LYS A 48 -10.75 0.19 5.81
N GLY A 49 -9.48 0.33 6.16
CA GLY A 49 -8.95 -0.11 7.46
C GLY A 49 -7.43 -0.10 7.48
N THR A 50 -6.88 -0.39 8.65
CA THR A 50 -5.44 -0.46 8.87
C THR A 50 -4.79 -1.65 8.15
N THR A 51 -3.45 -1.68 8.10
CA THR A 51 -2.68 -2.82 7.61
C THR A 51 -3.01 -4.11 8.38
N ALA A 52 -3.17 -4.01 9.70
CA ALA A 52 -3.53 -5.15 10.55
C ALA A 52 -4.96 -5.69 10.30
N GLN A 53 -5.84 -4.86 9.74
CA GLN A 53 -7.22 -5.21 9.39
C GLN A 53 -7.37 -5.75 7.96
N ARG A 54 -6.28 -6.11 7.30
CA ARG A 54 -6.35 -6.81 6.02
C ARG A 54 -7.05 -8.16 6.19
N PRO A 55 -7.96 -8.54 5.28
CA PRO A 55 -8.54 -9.88 5.30
C PRO A 55 -7.47 -10.97 5.33
N VAL A 56 -7.66 -11.99 6.18
CA VAL A 56 -6.71 -13.11 6.32
C VAL A 56 -6.73 -14.05 5.10
N SER A 57 -7.82 -14.06 4.35
CA SER A 57 -7.97 -14.85 3.11
C SER A 57 -8.56 -13.96 2.01
N PRO A 58 -7.78 -13.00 1.49
CA PRO A 58 -8.27 -12.10 0.45
C PRO A 58 -8.42 -12.84 -0.89
N ILE A 59 -9.40 -12.42 -1.68
CA ILE A 59 -9.56 -12.90 -3.06
C ILE A 59 -8.67 -12.06 -3.97
N GLN A 60 -8.00 -12.67 -4.94
CA GLN A 60 -7.22 -11.96 -5.95
C GLN A 60 -8.07 -10.90 -6.65
N GLY A 61 -7.54 -9.69 -6.78
CA GLY A 61 -8.24 -8.53 -7.30
C GLY A 61 -9.07 -7.76 -6.25
N ALA A 62 -9.08 -8.19 -4.99
CA ALA A 62 -9.71 -7.40 -3.91
C ALA A 62 -9.08 -6.01 -3.82
N LEU A 63 -9.91 -4.97 -3.65
CA LEU A 63 -9.52 -3.57 -3.55
C LEU A 63 -9.99 -2.98 -2.23
N ARG A 64 -9.12 -2.23 -1.53
CA ARG A 64 -9.46 -1.48 -0.32
C ARG A 64 -8.62 -0.23 -0.17
N PHE A 65 -9.02 0.68 0.73
CA PHE A 65 -8.20 1.81 1.16
C PHE A 65 -7.50 1.46 2.49
N ASN A 66 -6.16 1.55 2.50
CA ASN A 66 -5.35 1.33 3.71
C ASN A 66 -5.12 2.66 4.41
N THR A 67 -5.62 2.79 5.66
CA THR A 67 -5.55 4.03 6.44
C THR A 67 -4.17 4.31 7.02
N ASP A 68 -3.35 3.27 7.29
CA ASP A 68 -1.97 3.45 7.75
C ASP A 68 -1.07 3.95 6.62
N LEU A 69 -1.36 3.49 5.40
CA LEU A 69 -0.60 3.84 4.22
C LEU A 69 -1.16 5.08 3.49
N GLY A 70 -2.38 5.52 3.81
CA GLY A 70 -3.04 6.64 3.13
C GLY A 70 -3.30 6.40 1.63
N SER A 71 -3.37 5.14 1.19
CA SER A 71 -3.46 4.77 -0.22
C SER A 71 -4.41 3.62 -0.48
N PHE A 72 -4.88 3.53 -1.74
CA PHE A 72 -5.55 2.33 -2.21
C PHE A 72 -4.55 1.17 -2.34
N GLU A 73 -4.99 -0.02 -2.03
CA GLU A 73 -4.22 -1.25 -2.23
C GLU A 73 -5.08 -2.33 -2.87
N GLY A 74 -4.45 -3.13 -3.73
CA GLY A 74 -5.05 -4.28 -4.39
C GLY A 74 -4.33 -5.57 -4.00
N TYR A 75 -5.07 -6.68 -3.88
CA TYR A 75 -4.47 -7.98 -3.64
C TYR A 75 -4.11 -8.68 -4.95
N SER A 76 -2.80 -8.90 -5.17
CA SER A 76 -2.26 -9.52 -6.39
C SER A 76 -2.51 -11.03 -6.50
N GLY A 77 -2.99 -11.68 -5.44
CA GLY A 77 -3.07 -13.12 -5.27
C GLY A 77 -1.98 -13.64 -4.31
N THR A 78 -0.93 -12.87 -4.08
CA THR A 78 0.18 -13.19 -3.17
C THR A 78 0.45 -12.11 -2.13
N ALA A 79 0.22 -10.84 -2.49
CA ALA A 79 0.50 -9.70 -1.63
C ALA A 79 -0.49 -8.55 -1.86
N TRP A 80 -0.66 -7.68 -0.84
CA TRP A 80 -1.30 -6.38 -0.97
C TRP A 80 -0.31 -5.38 -1.54
N VAL A 81 -0.64 -4.77 -2.67
CA VAL A 81 0.20 -3.83 -3.42
C VAL A 81 -0.49 -2.47 -3.46
N PRO A 82 0.21 -1.37 -3.11
CA PRO A 82 -0.33 -0.02 -3.26
C PRO A 82 -0.70 0.28 -4.72
N ILE A 83 -1.81 0.99 -4.91
CA ILE A 83 -2.26 1.47 -6.21
C ILE A 83 -2.09 2.98 -6.22
N GLY A 84 -1.29 3.51 -7.15
CA GLY A 84 -1.11 4.95 -7.29
C GLY A 84 0.31 5.48 -7.03
N GLY A 85 1.30 4.59 -6.90
CA GLY A 85 2.71 4.98 -6.78
C GLY A 85 3.35 4.71 -5.43
N LEU A 86 4.58 5.22 -5.25
CA LEU A 86 5.34 5.08 -4.02
C LEU A 86 4.83 6.05 -2.96
N GLN A 87 4.83 5.61 -1.70
CA GLN A 87 4.49 6.45 -0.56
C GLN A 87 5.68 7.29 -0.13
N ASN A 88 5.46 8.59 0.05
CA ASN A 88 6.50 9.51 0.52
C ASN A 88 6.63 9.45 2.04
N VAL A 89 7.86 9.32 2.53
CA VAL A 89 8.21 9.28 3.96
C VAL A 89 9.44 10.14 4.19
N ASP A 90 9.34 11.14 5.07
CA ASP A 90 10.48 11.92 5.54
C ASP A 90 11.23 11.11 6.61
N VAL A 91 12.55 10.96 6.45
CA VAL A 91 13.39 10.13 7.31
C VAL A 91 14.58 10.96 7.81
N THR A 92 14.61 11.17 9.13
CA THR A 92 15.67 11.96 9.80
C THR A 92 16.45 11.15 10.85
N THR A 93 16.10 9.87 11.01
CA THR A 93 16.70 8.95 11.99
C THR A 93 16.57 7.51 11.50
N THR A 94 17.09 6.55 12.25
CA THR A 94 16.95 5.12 11.93
C THR A 94 15.50 4.75 11.63
N TYR A 95 15.28 4.07 10.50
CA TYR A 95 13.96 3.75 9.97
C TYR A 95 13.93 2.35 9.35
N THR A 96 12.82 1.64 9.51
CA THR A 96 12.58 0.38 8.78
C THR A 96 11.60 0.64 7.66
N ALA A 97 12.09 0.51 6.43
CA ALA A 97 11.30 0.75 5.23
C ALA A 97 10.26 -0.35 4.99
N ALA A 98 9.11 0.04 4.47
CA ALA A 98 8.17 -0.85 3.81
C ALA A 98 8.42 -0.85 2.29
N ALA A 99 7.94 -1.89 1.59
CA ALA A 99 7.92 -1.87 0.13
C ALA A 99 7.04 -0.72 -0.40
N TYR A 100 7.39 -0.21 -1.58
CA TYR A 100 6.70 0.89 -2.27
C TYR A 100 6.77 2.23 -1.52
N GLN A 101 7.90 2.52 -0.87
CA GLN A 101 8.17 3.82 -0.25
C GLN A 101 9.23 4.61 -1.01
N THR A 102 9.03 5.94 -1.06
CA THR A 102 10.04 6.94 -1.37
C THR A 102 10.49 7.57 -0.06
N LEU A 103 11.73 7.35 0.30
CA LEU A 103 12.33 7.85 1.53
C LEU A 103 13.12 9.13 1.23
N TRP A 104 12.64 10.23 1.77
CA TRP A 104 13.31 11.53 1.74
C TRP A 104 14.24 11.61 2.95
N CYS A 105 15.50 11.20 2.74
CA CYS A 105 16.46 11.02 3.82
C CYS A 105 17.24 12.31 4.06
N ASP A 106 17.20 12.81 5.29
CA ASP A 106 17.99 13.96 5.75
C ASP A 106 18.97 13.49 6.84
N THR A 107 20.28 13.44 6.49
CA THR A 107 21.35 13.07 7.42
C THR A 107 22.13 14.29 7.95
N THR A 108 21.63 15.52 7.79
CA THR A 108 22.30 16.73 8.31
C THR A 108 22.52 16.68 9.81
N GLY A 109 21.67 16.00 10.58
CA GLY A 109 21.79 15.77 12.02
C GLY A 109 22.73 14.63 12.42
N GLY A 110 23.30 13.89 11.46
CA GLY A 110 24.16 12.72 11.67
C GLY A 110 23.72 11.51 10.84
N GLY A 111 24.66 10.62 10.55
CA GLY A 111 24.39 9.39 9.81
C GLY A 111 23.49 8.40 10.57
N TYR A 112 22.67 7.65 9.85
CA TYR A 112 21.78 6.64 10.42
C TYR A 112 21.56 5.47 9.44
N THR A 113 20.78 4.48 9.88
CA THR A 113 20.46 3.28 9.09
C THR A 113 18.99 3.28 8.65
N VAL A 114 18.77 3.09 7.35
CA VAL A 114 17.49 2.68 6.80
C VAL A 114 17.54 1.16 6.57
N THR A 115 16.69 0.40 7.25
CA THR A 115 16.62 -1.06 7.13
C THR A 115 15.57 -1.45 6.11
N LEU A 116 15.95 -2.28 5.13
CA LEU A 116 15.05 -2.77 4.07
C LEU A 116 14.00 -3.76 4.61
N PRO A 117 12.88 -3.96 3.88
CA PRO A 117 11.85 -4.92 4.28
C PRO A 117 12.39 -6.34 4.51
N PRO A 118 11.94 -7.06 5.58
CA PRO A 118 12.45 -8.39 5.92
C PRO A 118 11.96 -9.49 4.99
N THR A 119 10.78 -9.34 4.42
CA THR A 119 10.12 -10.33 3.55
C THR A 119 9.65 -9.71 2.24
N PRO A 120 10.59 -9.23 1.41
CA PRO A 120 10.22 -8.59 0.16
C PRO A 120 9.76 -9.62 -0.89
N ASN A 121 8.86 -9.20 -1.77
CA ASN A 121 8.46 -9.93 -2.97
C ASN A 121 9.23 -9.42 -4.20
N LYS A 122 9.34 -10.25 -5.23
CA LYS A 122 9.93 -9.83 -6.50
C LYS A 122 9.19 -8.61 -7.06
N GLY A 123 9.94 -7.54 -7.33
CA GLY A 123 9.41 -6.28 -7.84
C GLY A 123 9.09 -5.24 -6.76
N ASP A 124 9.23 -5.57 -5.47
CA ASP A 124 9.12 -4.57 -4.41
C ASP A 124 10.21 -3.50 -4.58
N VAL A 125 9.83 -2.25 -4.38
CA VAL A 125 10.70 -1.08 -4.58
C VAL A 125 10.81 -0.29 -3.28
N VAL A 126 12.04 0.15 -2.97
CA VAL A 126 12.32 1.20 -1.99
C VAL A 126 13.17 2.25 -2.69
N ARG A 127 12.68 3.47 -2.77
CA ARG A 127 13.40 4.62 -3.33
C ARG A 127 14.03 5.42 -2.19
N ILE A 128 15.30 5.82 -2.36
CA ILE A 128 16.07 6.61 -1.40
C ILE A 128 16.57 7.87 -2.09
N LEU A 129 16.34 9.03 -1.44
CA LEU A 129 16.81 10.33 -1.89
C LEU A 129 17.55 11.05 -0.74
N ASP A 130 18.74 11.58 -1.02
CA ASP A 130 19.46 12.49 -0.13
C ASP A 130 18.89 13.90 -0.26
N VAL A 131 17.93 14.26 0.59
CA VAL A 131 17.28 15.57 0.55
C VAL A 131 18.15 16.66 1.18
N GLY A 132 18.96 16.29 2.18
CA GLY A 132 19.88 17.19 2.89
C GLY A 132 21.19 17.42 2.16
N LYS A 133 21.48 16.68 1.08
CA LYS A 133 22.79 16.67 0.39
C LYS A 133 23.96 16.46 1.35
N SER A 134 23.84 15.48 2.21
CA SER A 134 24.76 15.28 3.34
C SER A 134 25.26 13.84 3.50
N PHE A 135 24.97 12.93 2.56
CA PHE A 135 25.43 11.54 2.65
C PHE A 135 26.96 11.40 2.56
N ASP A 136 27.66 12.37 1.97
CA ASP A 136 29.12 12.41 1.90
C ASP A 136 29.76 12.68 3.27
N SER A 137 29.17 13.53 4.07
CA SER A 137 29.64 13.93 5.40
C SER A 137 28.98 13.13 6.53
N ASN A 138 27.72 12.76 6.37
CA ASN A 138 26.91 12.00 7.32
C ASN A 138 26.31 10.78 6.61
N THR A 139 27.07 9.74 6.54
CA THR A 139 26.76 8.55 5.75
C THR A 139 25.40 7.93 6.07
N LEU A 140 24.63 7.58 5.01
CA LEU A 140 23.47 6.71 5.13
C LEU A 140 23.90 5.25 4.99
N THR A 141 23.48 4.41 5.94
CA THR A 141 23.60 2.96 5.82
C THR A 141 22.28 2.36 5.39
N VAL A 142 22.25 1.52 4.36
CA VAL A 142 21.09 0.73 3.98
C VAL A 142 21.26 -0.68 4.51
N GLY A 143 20.53 -0.99 5.58
CA GLY A 143 20.55 -2.29 6.23
C GLY A 143 19.78 -3.34 5.41
N ARG A 144 20.43 -4.42 5.07
CA ARG A 144 19.92 -5.48 4.18
C ARG A 144 18.82 -6.36 4.79
N ASN A 145 18.65 -6.33 6.11
CA ASN A 145 17.64 -7.11 6.86
C ASN A 145 17.59 -8.60 6.48
N GLY A 146 18.76 -9.24 6.44
CA GLY A 146 18.87 -10.67 6.11
C GLY A 146 18.87 -11.01 4.61
N LYS A 147 18.49 -10.07 3.74
CA LYS A 147 18.56 -10.27 2.28
C LYS A 147 19.91 -9.80 1.73
N ARG A 148 20.20 -10.07 0.47
CA ARG A 148 21.39 -9.56 -0.21
C ARG A 148 21.11 -8.17 -0.81
N ILE A 149 22.16 -7.36 -0.96
CA ILE A 149 22.15 -6.13 -1.77
C ILE A 149 23.21 -6.31 -2.85
N MET A 150 22.85 -6.14 -4.11
CA MET A 150 23.72 -6.32 -5.29
C MET A 150 24.40 -7.71 -5.38
N GLY A 151 23.83 -8.70 -4.69
CA GLY A 151 24.37 -10.05 -4.58
C GLY A 151 25.23 -10.29 -3.34
N ASP A 152 25.58 -9.24 -2.60
CA ASP A 152 26.43 -9.32 -1.42
C ASP A 152 25.63 -9.46 -0.12
N ALA A 153 26.16 -10.21 0.83
CA ALA A 153 25.60 -10.36 2.17
C ALA A 153 26.15 -9.26 3.12
N ALA A 154 26.16 -8.01 2.62
CA ALA A 154 26.64 -6.82 3.33
C ALA A 154 25.60 -5.71 3.22
N ASP A 155 25.59 -4.80 4.22
CA ASP A 155 24.82 -3.56 4.17
C ASP A 155 25.45 -2.62 3.14
N LEU A 156 24.65 -1.75 2.55
CA LEU A 156 25.12 -0.77 1.58
C LEU A 156 25.40 0.56 2.30
N THR A 157 26.62 1.05 2.15
CA THR A 157 27.03 2.39 2.62
C THR A 157 26.90 3.39 1.48
N VAL A 158 26.15 4.48 1.70
CA VAL A 158 25.93 5.53 0.71
C VAL A 158 26.64 6.81 1.18
N THR A 159 27.64 7.23 0.39
CA THR A 159 28.51 8.38 0.68
C THR A 159 28.50 9.43 -0.44
N THR A 160 27.54 9.37 -1.34
CA THR A 160 27.45 10.30 -2.47
C THR A 160 26.45 11.41 -2.14
N GLU A 161 26.93 12.66 -2.15
CA GLU A 161 26.08 13.85 -2.01
C GLU A 161 24.99 13.87 -3.06
N GLY A 162 23.74 14.11 -2.63
CA GLY A 162 22.57 14.19 -3.52
C GLY A 162 22.19 12.87 -4.17
N ALA A 163 22.61 11.73 -3.62
CA ALA A 163 22.28 10.42 -4.15
C ALA A 163 20.77 10.21 -4.25
N ALA A 164 20.31 9.66 -5.38
CA ALA A 164 18.92 9.26 -5.62
C ALA A 164 18.89 7.94 -6.39
N PHE A 165 18.28 6.91 -5.83
CA PHE A 165 18.26 5.59 -6.44
C PHE A 165 17.09 4.73 -5.95
N ASP A 166 16.71 3.76 -6.75
CA ASP A 166 15.75 2.72 -6.41
C ASP A 166 16.47 1.42 -6.05
N LEU A 167 15.98 0.75 -5.01
CA LEU A 167 16.31 -0.63 -4.68
C LEU A 167 15.11 -1.49 -5.05
N ILE A 168 15.29 -2.41 -6.00
CA ILE A 168 14.25 -3.31 -6.48
C ILE A 168 14.63 -4.73 -6.10
N PHE A 169 13.75 -5.43 -5.37
CA PHE A 169 14.00 -6.81 -4.98
C PHE A 169 13.77 -7.78 -6.14
N TYR A 170 14.73 -8.64 -6.40
CA TYR A 170 14.61 -9.66 -7.43
C TYR A 170 14.32 -11.07 -6.86
N ASN A 171 15.21 -11.59 -6.00
CA ASN A 171 15.06 -12.87 -5.29
C ASN A 171 16.12 -13.01 -4.19
N ASP A 172 16.08 -14.10 -3.44
CA ASP A 172 17.02 -14.33 -2.32
C ASP A 172 18.47 -14.53 -2.76
N THR A 173 18.73 -14.98 -3.99
CA THR A 173 20.09 -15.22 -4.51
C THR A 173 20.78 -13.90 -4.87
N TYR A 174 20.07 -13.02 -5.58
CA TYR A 174 20.63 -11.76 -6.08
C TYR A 174 20.26 -10.55 -5.21
N GLY A 175 19.23 -10.68 -4.39
CA GLY A 175 18.77 -9.66 -3.44
C GLY A 175 18.16 -8.42 -4.09
N TRP A 176 18.35 -7.30 -3.41
CA TRP A 176 17.99 -5.98 -3.85
C TRP A 176 18.97 -5.49 -4.91
N ARG A 177 18.44 -4.97 -6.01
CA ARG A 177 19.23 -4.43 -7.12
C ARG A 177 19.07 -2.92 -7.17
N ILE A 178 20.19 -2.21 -7.24
CA ILE A 178 20.18 -0.76 -7.43
C ILE A 178 19.81 -0.47 -8.89
N PHE A 179 18.84 0.40 -9.04
CA PHE A 179 18.44 0.98 -10.30
C PHE A 179 18.55 2.50 -10.17
N SER A 180 19.44 3.11 -10.93
CA SER A 180 19.56 4.56 -11.06
C SER A 180 19.34 4.92 -12.53
N VAL A 181 18.52 5.92 -12.79
CA VAL A 181 18.29 6.47 -14.13
C VAL A 181 19.27 7.60 -14.37
#